data_e0ea7ec516346cd9d06f849d523c8511
#
_entry.id   e0ea7ec516346cd9d06f849d523c8511
#
_cell.length_a   1.000
_cell.length_b   1.000
_cell.length_c   1.000
_cell.angle_alpha   90.00
_cell.angle_beta   90.00
_cell.angle_gamma   90.00
#
_symmetry.space_group_name_H-M   'P 1'
#
loop_
_entity.id
_entity.type
_entity.pdbx_description
1 polymer ?
#
loop_
_entity_poly.entity_id
_entity_poly.type
_entity_poly.pdbx_seq_one_letter_code
_entity_poly.pdbx_strand_id
1 'polypeptide(L)'
;MEAKKTTWDILSSINCNEHTEKKNGLTYLSWAWAWGITKKNFPSANYRVINFLGYPYLFDAQLGYLVQTEVTIDGETIGMQLPVMDGANKAQKAMPYKYSTKFGEKTVEAATMFDINTAIMRCLTKNLAMFGLGHYIYAGEDIPQTEEAESEKKTSIEEMRKYVIEKSLANVAIKNNILTNLSLGSLDDLSEEQIKIIYSKLKK
;
A
#
# COMPACT_ATOMS: atom_id res chain seq x y z
N MET A 1 -6.34 -5.87 41.03
CA MET A 1 -5.65 -4.80 40.30
C MET A 1 -5.71 -5.16 38.83
N GLU A 2 -6.40 -4.37 37.99
CA GLU A 2 -6.33 -4.55 36.53
C GLU A 2 -4.88 -4.29 36.07
N ALA A 3 -4.35 -5.19 35.25
CA ALA A 3 -3.01 -5.00 34.67
C ALA A 3 -3.01 -3.74 33.79
N LYS A 4 -2.02 -2.88 34.00
CA LYS A 4 -1.85 -1.67 33.17
C LYS A 4 -1.65 -2.10 31.73
N LYS A 5 -2.52 -1.64 30.81
CA LYS A 5 -2.38 -1.91 29.37
C LYS A 5 -1.04 -1.39 28.87
N THR A 6 -0.35 -2.21 28.10
CA THR A 6 0.91 -1.82 27.42
C THR A 6 0.65 -0.90 26.23
N THR A 7 1.68 -0.24 25.74
CA THR A 7 1.61 0.55 24.48
C THR A 7 1.07 -0.29 23.34
N TRP A 8 1.52 -1.55 23.23
CA TRP A 8 1.03 -2.52 22.25
C TRP A 8 -0.47 -2.80 22.40
N ASP A 9 -0.94 -3.09 23.60
CA ASP A 9 -2.36 -3.40 23.86
C ASP A 9 -3.27 -2.24 23.45
N ILE A 10 -2.82 -1.01 23.69
CA ILE A 10 -3.58 0.20 23.35
C ILE A 10 -3.59 0.40 21.84
N LEU A 11 -2.43 0.44 21.18
CA LEU A 11 -2.32 0.77 19.79
C LEU A 11 -2.82 -0.34 18.86
N SER A 12 -2.62 -1.62 19.21
CA SER A 12 -3.10 -2.75 18.41
C SER A 12 -4.62 -2.93 18.45
N SER A 13 -5.29 -2.38 19.49
CA SER A 13 -6.75 -2.41 19.57
C SER A 13 -7.45 -1.38 18.68
N ILE A 14 -6.72 -0.44 18.09
CA ILE A 14 -7.28 0.65 17.29
C ILE A 14 -7.58 0.15 15.87
N ASN A 15 -8.84 0.32 15.43
CA ASN A 15 -9.24 0.01 14.06
C ASN A 15 -8.77 1.11 13.10
N CYS A 16 -7.89 0.76 12.17
CA CYS A 16 -7.32 1.68 11.17
C CYS A 16 -8.03 1.63 9.80
N ASN A 17 -9.00 0.74 9.61
CA ASN A 17 -9.53 0.41 8.27
C ASN A 17 -10.10 1.60 7.49
N GLU A 18 -10.81 2.51 8.19
CA GLU A 18 -11.42 3.70 7.56
C GLU A 18 -10.39 4.77 7.16
N HIS A 19 -9.13 4.61 7.59
CA HIS A 19 -8.04 5.56 7.34
C HIS A 19 -6.95 4.98 6.44
N THR A 20 -7.32 3.95 5.68
CA THR A 20 -6.42 3.28 4.73
C THR A 20 -6.86 3.53 3.29
N GLU A 21 -5.88 3.59 2.40
CA GLU A 21 -6.07 3.63 0.95
C GLU A 21 -5.39 2.43 0.30
N LYS A 22 -6.04 1.84 -0.70
CA LYS A 22 -5.46 0.77 -1.51
C LYS A 22 -4.89 1.35 -2.79
N LYS A 23 -3.59 1.12 -3.03
CA LYS A 23 -2.91 1.53 -4.25
C LYS A 23 -1.95 0.43 -4.70
N ASN A 24 -2.06 0.01 -5.97
CA ASN A 24 -1.22 -1.05 -6.56
C ASN A 24 -1.19 -2.36 -5.75
N GLY A 25 -2.33 -2.75 -5.16
CA GLY A 25 -2.44 -3.96 -4.36
C GLY A 25 -1.90 -3.87 -2.94
N LEU A 26 -1.30 -2.73 -2.56
CA LEU A 26 -0.85 -2.45 -1.20
C LEU A 26 -1.85 -1.56 -0.46
N THR A 27 -1.91 -1.73 0.85
CA THR A 27 -2.73 -0.91 1.73
C THR A 27 -1.84 0.12 2.42
N TYR A 28 -2.20 1.38 2.31
CA TYR A 28 -1.48 2.51 2.90
C TYR A 28 -2.30 3.12 4.03
N LEU A 29 -1.74 3.19 5.23
CA LEU A 29 -2.33 3.92 6.34
C LEU A 29 -1.96 5.41 6.24
N SER A 30 -2.94 6.31 6.41
CA SER A 30 -2.68 7.74 6.46
C SER A 30 -1.71 8.10 7.59
N TRP A 31 -0.54 8.62 7.25
CA TRP A 31 0.49 8.99 8.22
C TRP A 31 0.00 10.09 9.19
N ALA A 32 -0.76 11.06 8.67
CA ALA A 32 -1.27 12.16 9.47
C ALA A 32 -2.27 11.67 10.53
N TRP A 33 -3.16 10.76 10.13
CA TRP A 33 -4.09 10.14 11.07
C TRP A 33 -3.34 9.24 12.08
N ALA A 34 -2.43 8.40 11.59
CA ALA A 34 -1.65 7.49 12.42
C ALA A 34 -0.86 8.24 13.50
N TRP A 35 -0.20 9.33 13.11
CA TRP A 35 0.50 10.18 14.05
C TRP A 35 -0.45 10.90 15.02
N GLY A 36 -1.58 11.43 14.52
CA GLY A 36 -2.59 12.10 15.34
C GLY A 36 -3.18 11.19 16.40
N ILE A 37 -3.56 9.95 16.05
CA ILE A 37 -4.11 8.99 17.01
C ILE A 37 -3.04 8.52 18.03
N THR A 38 -1.78 8.40 17.60
CA THR A 38 -0.66 8.11 18.49
C THR A 38 -0.49 9.23 19.51
N LYS A 39 -0.45 10.48 19.08
CA LYS A 39 -0.34 11.65 19.97
C LYS A 39 -1.54 11.80 20.91
N LYS A 40 -2.74 11.40 20.48
CA LYS A 40 -3.93 11.41 21.33
C LYS A 40 -3.81 10.43 22.50
N ASN A 41 -3.27 9.24 22.26
CA ASN A 41 -3.10 8.20 23.29
C ASN A 41 -1.80 8.40 24.10
N PHE A 42 -0.75 8.91 23.47
CA PHE A 42 0.58 9.11 24.02
C PHE A 42 1.06 10.53 23.71
N PRO A 43 0.66 11.56 24.50
CA PRO A 43 1.01 12.96 24.23
C PRO A 43 2.52 13.24 24.20
N SER A 44 3.32 12.45 24.95
CA SER A 44 4.77 12.53 24.99
C SER A 44 5.47 11.84 23.81
N ALA A 45 4.74 11.06 22.99
CA ALA A 45 5.31 10.38 21.84
C ALA A 45 6.02 11.37 20.91
N ASN A 46 7.17 10.97 20.40
CA ASN A 46 7.97 11.76 19.47
C ASN A 46 8.54 10.88 18.37
N TYR A 47 8.89 11.49 17.24
CA TYR A 47 9.65 10.82 16.20
C TYR A 47 10.78 11.70 15.67
N ARG A 48 11.77 11.07 15.09
CA ARG A 48 12.84 11.76 14.34
C ARG A 48 13.17 11.05 13.06
N VAL A 49 13.57 11.81 12.06
CA VAL A 49 14.17 11.30 10.83
C VAL A 49 15.69 11.24 11.05
N ILE A 50 16.28 10.10 10.76
CA ILE A 50 17.73 9.93 10.90
C ILE A 50 18.42 10.52 9.70
N ASN A 51 19.42 11.37 9.98
CA ASN A 51 20.25 11.99 8.94
C ASN A 51 21.56 11.21 8.77
N PHE A 52 21.94 11.00 7.51
CA PHE A 52 23.19 10.37 7.09
C PHE A 52 24.04 11.45 6.42
N LEU A 53 25.12 11.87 7.05
CA LEU A 53 26.02 12.94 6.57
C LEU A 53 25.27 14.24 6.20
N GLY A 54 24.22 14.58 6.95
CA GLY A 54 23.40 15.78 6.73
C GLY A 54 22.19 15.61 5.79
N TYR A 55 22.00 14.42 5.19
CA TYR A 55 20.85 14.10 4.34
C TYR A 55 19.85 13.20 5.07
N PRO A 56 18.53 13.34 4.84
CA PRO A 56 17.51 12.50 5.48
C PRO A 56 17.40 11.12 4.82
N TYR A 57 18.44 10.66 4.17
CA TYR A 57 18.55 9.36 3.51
C TYR A 57 20.00 8.89 3.45
N LEU A 58 20.19 7.58 3.45
CA LEU A 58 21.40 6.94 2.98
C LEU A 58 21.30 6.75 1.47
N PHE A 59 22.38 7.01 0.75
CA PHE A 59 22.46 6.82 -0.70
C PHE A 59 23.56 5.83 -1.08
N ASP A 60 23.20 4.89 -1.93
CA ASP A 60 24.15 4.02 -2.63
C ASP A 60 23.85 4.06 -4.14
N ALA A 61 24.90 4.24 -4.95
CA ALA A 61 24.76 4.41 -6.40
C ALA A 61 24.15 3.19 -7.11
N GLN A 62 24.35 1.98 -6.56
CA GLN A 62 23.84 0.74 -7.14
C GLN A 62 22.50 0.31 -6.53
N LEU A 63 22.31 0.51 -5.22
CA LEU A 63 21.15 0.04 -4.48
C LEU A 63 20.02 1.07 -4.41
N GLY A 64 20.34 2.38 -4.48
CA GLY A 64 19.37 3.47 -4.42
C GLY A 64 19.39 4.21 -3.08
N TYR A 65 18.21 4.53 -2.55
CA TYR A 65 18.04 5.34 -1.35
C TYR A 65 17.35 4.55 -0.24
N LEU A 66 17.78 4.78 1.01
CA LEU A 66 17.18 4.24 2.22
C LEU A 66 16.88 5.39 3.19
N VAL A 67 15.67 5.45 3.72
CA VAL A 67 15.29 6.38 4.78
C VAL A 67 15.18 5.64 6.11
N GLN A 68 15.34 6.36 7.21
CA GLN A 68 15.18 5.80 8.55
C GLN A 68 14.43 6.77 9.44
N THR A 69 13.46 6.24 10.20
CA THR A 69 12.77 6.95 11.27
C THR A 69 12.99 6.25 12.59
N GLU A 70 12.94 6.99 13.67
CA GLU A 70 12.82 6.47 15.04
C GLU A 70 11.59 7.06 15.69
N VAL A 71 10.83 6.24 16.39
CA VAL A 71 9.66 6.63 17.17
C VAL A 71 9.92 6.28 18.62
N THR A 72 9.61 7.22 19.52
CA THR A 72 9.70 7.03 20.97
C THR A 72 8.31 7.16 21.58
N ILE A 73 7.84 6.12 22.27
CA ILE A 73 6.56 6.09 23.02
C ILE A 73 6.82 5.50 24.40
N ASP A 74 6.38 6.17 25.45
CA ASP A 74 6.55 5.74 26.85
C ASP A 74 7.99 5.34 27.22
N GLY A 75 8.98 6.04 26.65
CA GLY A 75 10.41 5.80 26.90
C GLY A 75 11.04 4.69 26.07
N GLU A 76 10.27 3.90 25.33
CA GLU A 76 10.77 2.94 24.37
C GLU A 76 11.01 3.62 23.01
N THR A 77 12.15 3.35 22.40
CA THR A 77 12.50 3.86 21.06
C THR A 77 12.74 2.70 20.10
N ILE A 78 12.00 2.71 19.00
CA ILE A 78 12.14 1.73 17.91
C ILE A 78 12.55 2.46 16.63
N GLY A 79 13.57 1.94 15.94
CA GLY A 79 14.01 2.40 14.62
C GLY A 79 13.41 1.54 13.51
N MET A 80 13.08 2.19 12.38
CA MET A 80 12.59 1.54 11.17
C MET A 80 13.30 2.10 9.96
N GLN A 81 13.64 1.24 9.01
CA GLN A 81 14.23 1.62 7.72
C GLN A 81 13.28 1.25 6.58
N LEU A 82 13.30 2.05 5.52
CA LEU A 82 12.52 1.79 4.31
C LEU A 82 13.30 2.23 3.07
N PRO A 83 13.44 1.38 2.03
CA PRO A 83 13.97 1.83 0.76
C PRO A 83 12.99 2.76 0.05
N VAL A 84 13.54 3.70 -0.72
CA VAL A 84 12.74 4.56 -1.61
C VAL A 84 12.39 3.76 -2.85
N MET A 85 11.10 3.56 -3.09
CA MET A 85 10.59 2.66 -4.13
C MET A 85 9.48 3.32 -4.93
N ASP A 86 9.36 2.90 -6.19
CA ASP A 86 8.22 3.22 -7.03
C ASP A 86 6.95 2.42 -6.65
N GLY A 87 5.85 2.65 -7.38
CA GLY A 87 4.58 1.96 -7.14
C GLY A 87 4.59 0.44 -7.47
N ALA A 88 5.66 -0.07 -8.08
CA ALA A 88 5.89 -1.48 -8.36
C ALA A 88 6.90 -2.13 -7.39
N ASN A 89 7.19 -1.47 -6.27
CA ASN A 89 8.19 -1.87 -5.26
C ASN A 89 9.61 -2.05 -5.82
N LYS A 90 9.95 -1.27 -6.87
CA LYS A 90 11.31 -1.23 -7.41
C LYS A 90 12.06 -0.06 -6.79
N ALA A 91 13.28 -0.33 -6.29
CA ALA A 91 14.12 0.71 -5.70
C ALA A 91 14.40 1.81 -6.73
N GLN A 92 14.09 3.06 -6.36
CA GLN A 92 14.45 4.21 -7.18
C GLN A 92 15.92 4.59 -6.95
N LYS A 93 16.61 4.96 -8.03
CA LYS A 93 18.03 5.31 -8.05
C LYS A 93 18.23 6.77 -8.45
N ALA A 94 19.47 7.23 -8.47
CA ALA A 94 19.81 8.58 -8.94
C ALA A 94 19.53 8.80 -10.44
N MET A 95 19.54 7.70 -11.22
CA MET A 95 19.26 7.73 -12.66
C MET A 95 18.17 6.72 -12.96
N PRO A 96 17.30 6.99 -13.96
CA PRO A 96 16.30 6.03 -14.40
C PRO A 96 16.96 4.75 -14.91
N TYR A 97 16.31 3.62 -14.73
CA TYR A 97 16.77 2.35 -15.27
C TYR A 97 15.61 1.49 -15.75
N LYS A 98 15.91 0.56 -16.66
CA LYS A 98 14.91 -0.37 -17.20
C LYS A 98 15.07 -1.75 -16.60
N TYR A 99 13.95 -2.46 -16.49
CA TYR A 99 13.93 -3.88 -16.15
C TYR A 99 12.91 -4.62 -17.00
N SER A 100 13.22 -5.88 -17.32
CA SER A 100 12.37 -6.73 -18.15
C SER A 100 11.29 -7.41 -17.29
N THR A 101 10.09 -7.49 -17.83
CA THR A 101 8.98 -8.28 -17.30
C THR A 101 8.45 -9.19 -18.40
N LYS A 102 7.65 -10.18 -18.07
CA LYS A 102 6.95 -11.01 -19.04
C LYS A 102 6.02 -10.24 -20.00
N PHE A 103 5.72 -8.97 -19.66
CA PHE A 103 4.88 -8.07 -20.45
C PHE A 103 5.67 -6.98 -21.19
N GLY A 104 7.00 -7.08 -21.23
CA GLY A 104 7.91 -6.11 -21.85
C GLY A 104 8.76 -5.34 -20.86
N GLU A 105 9.53 -4.39 -21.37
CA GLU A 105 10.35 -3.50 -20.56
C GLU A 105 9.51 -2.48 -19.80
N LYS A 106 9.92 -2.20 -18.57
CA LYS A 106 9.40 -1.10 -17.75
C LYS A 106 10.55 -0.22 -17.30
N THR A 107 10.28 1.06 -17.10
CA THR A 107 11.24 2.04 -16.59
C THR A 107 10.92 2.35 -15.13
N VAL A 108 11.95 2.41 -14.31
CA VAL A 108 11.92 3.01 -12.97
C VAL A 108 12.53 4.40 -13.09
N GLU A 109 11.76 5.42 -12.77
CA GLU A 109 12.23 6.81 -12.82
C GLU A 109 13.24 7.11 -11.71
N ALA A 110 14.06 8.14 -11.90
CA ALA A 110 14.98 8.61 -10.87
C ALA A 110 14.21 9.10 -9.64
N ALA A 111 14.79 8.89 -8.46
CA ALA A 111 14.20 9.38 -7.21
C ALA A 111 14.22 10.91 -7.16
N THR A 112 13.14 11.49 -6.67
CA THR A 112 12.99 12.91 -6.38
C THR A 112 12.92 13.14 -4.87
N MET A 113 13.03 14.41 -4.45
CA MET A 113 12.80 14.75 -3.02
C MET A 113 11.36 14.47 -2.57
N PHE A 114 10.41 14.45 -3.50
CA PHE A 114 9.04 14.03 -3.23
C PHE A 114 8.98 12.54 -2.86
N ASP A 115 9.70 11.69 -3.59
CA ASP A 115 9.76 10.24 -3.32
C ASP A 115 10.45 9.97 -1.99
N ILE A 116 11.54 10.71 -1.69
CA ILE A 116 12.22 10.66 -0.39
C ILE A 116 11.24 11.00 0.75
N ASN A 117 10.52 12.13 0.64
CA ASN A 117 9.53 12.52 1.65
C ASN A 117 8.40 11.50 1.80
N THR A 118 7.91 10.97 0.69
CA THR A 118 6.89 9.91 0.70
C THR A 118 7.38 8.66 1.42
N ALA A 119 8.63 8.25 1.15
CA ALA A 119 9.24 7.09 1.82
C ALA A 119 9.43 7.35 3.33
N ILE A 120 9.80 8.57 3.75
CA ILE A 120 9.91 8.94 5.18
C ILE A 120 8.55 8.78 5.86
N MET A 121 7.46 9.27 5.27
CA MET A 121 6.12 9.16 5.87
C MET A 121 5.61 7.71 5.91
N ARG A 122 5.92 6.91 4.89
CA ARG A 122 5.65 5.45 4.90
C ARG A 122 6.48 4.73 5.97
N CYS A 123 7.75 5.12 6.13
CA CYS A 123 8.63 4.59 7.15
C CYS A 123 8.07 4.88 8.55
N LEU A 124 7.58 6.11 8.80
CA LEU A 124 6.94 6.49 10.06
C LEU A 124 5.71 5.62 10.37
N THR A 125 4.82 5.38 9.40
CA THR A 125 3.64 4.53 9.64
C THR A 125 4.01 3.08 9.92
N LYS A 126 5.01 2.52 9.22
CA LYS A 126 5.54 1.19 9.53
C LYS A 126 6.21 1.14 10.88
N ASN A 127 6.90 2.21 11.29
CA ASN A 127 7.48 2.29 12.62
C ASN A 127 6.39 2.29 13.72
N LEU A 128 5.29 3.03 13.53
CA LEU A 128 4.15 3.01 14.46
C LEU A 128 3.49 1.62 14.51
N ALA A 129 3.52 0.85 13.42
CA ALA A 129 3.04 -0.52 13.41
C ALA A 129 3.89 -1.46 14.27
N MET A 130 5.17 -1.15 14.50
CA MET A 130 6.03 -1.89 15.44
C MET A 130 5.58 -1.69 16.90
N PHE A 131 4.86 -0.61 17.20
CA PHE A 131 4.19 -0.38 18.47
C PHE A 131 2.74 -0.91 18.51
N GLY A 132 2.27 -1.55 17.45
CA GLY A 132 0.94 -2.17 17.36
C GLY A 132 -0.06 -1.44 16.45
N LEU A 133 0.11 -0.14 16.15
CA LEU A 133 -0.87 0.64 15.40
C LEU A 133 -0.98 0.16 13.95
N GLY A 134 -2.12 -0.46 13.61
CA GLY A 134 -2.36 -0.97 12.27
C GLY A 134 -1.39 -2.10 11.85
N HIS A 135 -0.79 -2.82 12.80
CA HIS A 135 0.15 -3.91 12.53
C HIS A 135 -0.39 -4.93 11.53
N TYR A 136 -1.69 -5.26 11.62
CA TYR A 136 -2.37 -6.21 10.74
C TYR A 136 -2.41 -5.77 9.26
N ILE A 137 -2.27 -4.46 8.97
CA ILE A 137 -2.25 -3.92 7.60
C ILE A 137 -1.02 -4.41 6.85
N TYR A 138 0.11 -4.53 7.56
CA TYR A 138 1.41 -4.91 6.99
C TYR A 138 1.69 -6.40 7.03
N ALA A 139 0.79 -7.19 7.66
CA ALA A 139 0.92 -8.64 7.67
C ALA A 139 0.83 -9.18 6.23
N GLY A 140 1.92 -9.82 5.77
CA GLY A 140 2.02 -10.37 4.42
C GLY A 140 2.57 -9.41 3.34
N GLU A 141 2.91 -8.16 3.65
CA GLU A 141 3.54 -7.26 2.66
C GLU A 141 4.94 -7.72 2.23
N ASP A 142 5.68 -8.37 3.10
CA ASP A 142 7.05 -8.82 2.84
C ASP A 142 7.12 -10.23 2.21
N ILE A 143 5.97 -10.83 1.92
CA ILE A 143 5.93 -12.08 1.17
C ILE A 143 6.34 -11.75 -0.28
N PRO A 144 7.41 -12.35 -0.83
CA PRO A 144 7.79 -12.14 -2.22
C PRO A 144 6.58 -12.41 -3.11
N GLN A 145 6.20 -11.42 -3.92
CA GLN A 145 5.17 -11.66 -4.93
C GLN A 145 5.79 -12.59 -5.97
N THR A 146 5.55 -13.87 -5.82
CA THR A 146 5.95 -14.86 -6.83
C THR A 146 5.17 -14.58 -8.11
N GLU A 147 5.78 -14.83 -9.27
CA GLU A 147 5.10 -14.69 -10.57
C GLU A 147 3.80 -15.52 -10.63
N GLU A 148 3.69 -16.56 -9.81
CA GLU A 148 2.50 -17.36 -9.59
C GLU A 148 1.34 -16.58 -8.95
N ALA A 149 1.60 -15.77 -7.92
CA ALA A 149 0.57 -14.96 -7.27
C ALA A 149 0.04 -13.84 -8.20
N GLU A 150 0.89 -13.28 -9.08
CA GLU A 150 0.44 -12.34 -10.11
C GLU A 150 -0.35 -13.06 -11.23
N SER A 151 0.03 -14.30 -11.57
CA SER A 151 -0.71 -15.10 -12.57
C SER A 151 -2.07 -15.56 -12.04
N GLU A 152 -2.15 -15.98 -10.78
CA GLU A 152 -3.42 -16.34 -10.12
C GLU A 152 -4.38 -15.15 -10.02
N LYS A 153 -3.87 -13.95 -9.67
CA LYS A 153 -4.69 -12.73 -9.65
C LYS A 153 -5.23 -12.37 -11.04
N LYS A 154 -4.42 -12.52 -12.10
CA LYS A 154 -4.85 -12.25 -13.47
C LYS A 154 -5.85 -13.28 -13.97
N THR A 155 -5.59 -14.55 -13.74
CA THR A 155 -6.50 -15.64 -14.10
C THR A 155 -7.86 -15.45 -13.42
N SER A 156 -7.86 -15.09 -12.13
CA SER A 156 -9.08 -14.77 -11.39
C SER A 156 -9.86 -13.57 -11.96
N ILE A 157 -9.18 -12.51 -12.41
CA ILE A 157 -9.85 -11.34 -13.00
C ILE A 157 -10.37 -11.66 -14.41
N GLU A 158 -9.64 -12.41 -15.21
CA GLU A 158 -10.09 -12.85 -16.53
C GLU A 158 -11.31 -13.77 -16.43
N GLU A 159 -11.32 -14.67 -15.46
CA GLU A 159 -12.49 -15.51 -15.16
C GLU A 159 -13.71 -14.69 -14.71
N MET A 160 -13.48 -13.68 -13.84
CA MET A 160 -14.53 -12.75 -13.43
C MET A 160 -15.05 -11.94 -14.64
N ARG A 161 -14.16 -11.45 -15.49
CA ARG A 161 -14.52 -10.72 -16.72
C ARG A 161 -15.37 -11.60 -17.64
N LYS A 162 -14.92 -12.82 -17.91
CA LYS A 162 -15.66 -13.79 -18.73
C LYS A 162 -17.04 -14.05 -18.17
N TYR A 163 -17.18 -14.29 -16.88
CA TYR A 163 -18.46 -14.49 -16.20
C TYR A 163 -19.40 -13.28 -16.33
N VAL A 164 -18.88 -12.05 -16.09
CA VAL A 164 -19.65 -10.81 -16.21
C VAL A 164 -20.14 -10.61 -17.62
N ILE A 165 -19.27 -10.79 -18.63
CA ILE A 165 -19.63 -10.65 -20.03
C ILE A 165 -20.68 -11.70 -20.43
N GLU A 166 -20.48 -12.97 -20.10
CA GLU A 166 -21.41 -14.07 -20.42
C GLU A 166 -22.80 -13.83 -19.82
N LYS A 167 -22.87 -13.46 -18.52
CA LYS A 167 -24.15 -13.13 -17.87
C LYS A 167 -24.82 -11.89 -18.44
N SER A 168 -24.03 -10.89 -18.83
CA SER A 168 -24.57 -9.67 -19.42
C SER A 168 -25.06 -9.89 -20.86
N LEU A 169 -24.43 -10.77 -21.62
CA LEU A 169 -24.88 -11.14 -22.97
C LEU A 169 -26.13 -12.02 -22.92
N ALA A 170 -26.26 -12.87 -21.90
CA ALA A 170 -27.45 -13.70 -21.69
C ALA A 170 -28.68 -12.89 -21.24
N ASN A 171 -28.50 -11.67 -20.73
CA ASN A 171 -29.58 -10.80 -20.26
C ASN A 171 -29.39 -9.35 -20.72
N VAL A 172 -30.16 -8.95 -21.73
CA VAL A 172 -30.09 -7.62 -22.36
C VAL A 172 -30.34 -6.49 -21.35
N ALA A 173 -31.21 -6.71 -20.34
CA ALA A 173 -31.49 -5.72 -19.30
C ALA A 173 -30.25 -5.47 -18.41
N ILE A 174 -29.51 -6.53 -18.05
CA ILE A 174 -28.26 -6.41 -17.29
C ILE A 174 -27.22 -5.67 -18.12
N LYS A 175 -27.04 -6.03 -19.39
CA LYS A 175 -26.10 -5.38 -20.31
C LYS A 175 -26.39 -3.87 -20.40
N ASN A 176 -27.62 -3.49 -20.69
CA ASN A 176 -28.00 -2.10 -20.85
C ASN A 176 -27.85 -1.31 -19.54
N ASN A 177 -28.18 -1.90 -18.42
CA ASN A 177 -28.00 -1.28 -17.10
C ASN A 177 -26.51 -0.99 -16.82
N ILE A 178 -25.62 -1.94 -17.11
CA ILE A 178 -24.16 -1.75 -16.91
C ILE A 178 -23.64 -0.63 -17.82
N LEU A 179 -23.95 -0.68 -19.13
CA LEU A 179 -23.46 0.30 -20.09
C LEU A 179 -23.98 1.71 -19.79
N THR A 180 -25.27 1.85 -19.45
CA THR A 180 -25.88 3.14 -19.13
C THR A 180 -25.33 3.73 -17.83
N ASN A 181 -25.28 2.94 -16.74
CA ASN A 181 -24.85 3.45 -15.45
C ASN A 181 -23.36 3.81 -15.38
N LEU A 182 -22.54 3.16 -16.21
CA LEU A 182 -21.10 3.43 -16.27
C LEU A 182 -20.70 4.30 -17.48
N SER A 183 -21.66 4.72 -18.31
CA SER A 183 -21.45 5.52 -19.53
C SER A 183 -20.40 4.88 -20.46
N LEU A 184 -20.49 3.55 -20.64
CA LEU A 184 -19.55 2.77 -21.45
C LEU A 184 -20.12 2.46 -22.83
N GLY A 185 -19.24 2.43 -23.84
CA GLY A 185 -19.60 2.03 -25.20
C GLY A 185 -19.66 0.51 -25.39
N SER A 186 -18.84 -0.24 -24.65
CA SER A 186 -18.75 -1.68 -24.70
C SER A 186 -18.50 -2.29 -23.30
N LEU A 187 -18.86 -3.57 -23.14
CA LEU A 187 -18.50 -4.35 -21.96
C LEU A 187 -16.99 -4.60 -21.86
N ASP A 188 -16.28 -4.51 -22.98
CA ASP A 188 -14.83 -4.67 -23.02
C ASP A 188 -14.08 -3.49 -22.36
N ASP A 189 -14.74 -2.33 -22.28
CA ASP A 189 -14.20 -1.11 -21.65
C ASP A 189 -14.26 -1.15 -20.11
N LEU A 190 -14.81 -2.22 -19.51
CA LEU A 190 -14.90 -2.38 -18.06
C LEU A 190 -13.51 -2.45 -17.41
N SER A 191 -13.26 -1.60 -16.43
CA SER A 191 -12.06 -1.67 -15.60
C SER A 191 -12.08 -2.89 -14.66
N GLU A 192 -10.92 -3.29 -14.14
CA GLU A 192 -10.82 -4.41 -13.19
C GLU A 192 -11.66 -4.20 -11.93
N GLU A 193 -11.72 -2.96 -11.42
CA GLU A 193 -12.54 -2.62 -10.25
C GLU A 193 -14.03 -2.75 -10.54
N GLN A 194 -14.46 -2.27 -11.70
CA GLN A 194 -15.85 -2.38 -12.15
C GLN A 194 -16.25 -3.85 -12.32
N ILE A 195 -15.35 -4.68 -12.88
CA ILE A 195 -15.58 -6.13 -13.02
C ILE A 195 -15.79 -6.78 -11.67
N LYS A 196 -14.95 -6.51 -10.67
CA LYS A 196 -15.09 -7.07 -9.31
C LYS A 196 -16.41 -6.69 -8.66
N ILE A 197 -16.82 -5.43 -8.80
CA ILE A 197 -18.09 -4.92 -8.25
C ILE A 197 -19.29 -5.60 -8.92
N ILE A 198 -19.29 -5.67 -10.26
CA ILE A 198 -20.39 -6.28 -11.02
C ILE A 198 -20.44 -7.78 -10.75
N TYR A 199 -19.30 -8.47 -10.76
CA TYR A 199 -19.21 -9.89 -10.44
C TYR A 199 -19.82 -10.21 -9.07
N SER A 200 -19.49 -9.42 -8.05
CA SER A 200 -20.04 -9.62 -6.69
C SER A 200 -21.55 -9.40 -6.61
N LYS A 201 -22.10 -8.55 -7.48
CA LYS A 201 -23.56 -8.31 -7.57
C LYS A 201 -24.30 -9.40 -8.36
N LEU A 202 -23.67 -9.95 -9.39
CA LEU A 202 -24.28 -11.00 -10.23
C LEU A 202 -24.22 -12.40 -9.61
N LYS A 203 -23.37 -12.60 -8.60
CA LYS A 203 -23.19 -13.89 -7.91
C LYS A 203 -24.08 -14.03 -6.68
N LYS A 204 -24.78 -12.97 -6.26
CA LYS A 204 -25.80 -12.98 -5.21
C LYS A 204 -27.15 -13.37 -5.79
#